data_e2c516e66788aae1c729925ce3bb5fc3
#
_entry.id   e2c516e66788aae1c729925ce3bb5fc3
#
_cell.length_a   1.000
_cell.length_b   1.000
_cell.length_c   1.000
_cell.angle_alpha   90.00
_cell.angle_beta   90.00
_cell.angle_gamma   90.00
#
_symmetry.space_group_name_H-M   'P 1'
#
loop_
_entity.id
_entity.type
_entity.pdbx_description
1 polymer ?
#
loop_
_entity_poly.entity_id
_entity_poly.type
_entity_poly.pdbx_seq_one_letter_code
_entity_poly.pdbx_strand_id
1 'polypeptide(L)'
;MTNYVVAAVKPWNEEAFRRCTSALPGDWHLFREQSELSLERLRAVNPRFVFFPHWSWRVPQEILSEFECVCFHMTDVPFGRGGSPLQNLILRGCESTQVSALRMVDEMDAGPVYLKRPLSLEGRAVDIFRRSADVIFEMIREIIQAQPAPVSQEGDPVIFKRRSPEESELPRSGLEQALYDHIRMVDAPTYPLAFINWGDWRIEFSEAELDEVKGVSSRVTIRKRKGEE
;
A
#
# COMPACT_ATOMS: atom_id res chain seq x y z
N MET A 1 -3.91 -23.75 19.48
CA MET A 1 -3.73 -23.37 18.05
C MET A 1 -2.75 -22.23 17.97
N THR A 2 -2.10 -22.02 16.82
CA THR A 2 -1.21 -20.87 16.63
C THR A 2 -2.03 -19.64 16.27
N ASN A 3 -1.81 -18.52 16.94
CA ASN A 3 -2.50 -17.28 16.66
C ASN A 3 -1.69 -16.43 15.66
N TYR A 4 -2.40 -15.70 14.82
CA TYR A 4 -1.87 -14.73 13.88
C TYR A 4 -2.68 -13.44 13.95
N VAL A 5 -2.01 -12.30 13.80
CA VAL A 5 -2.65 -10.99 13.72
C VAL A 5 -2.40 -10.38 12.35
N VAL A 6 -3.43 -9.82 11.74
CA VAL A 6 -3.32 -8.94 10.57
C VAL A 6 -3.79 -7.55 10.99
N ALA A 7 -2.90 -6.56 10.91
CA ALA A 7 -3.21 -5.15 11.15
C ALA A 7 -3.41 -4.44 9.81
N ALA A 8 -4.66 -4.17 9.43
CA ALA A 8 -5.01 -3.64 8.11
C ALA A 8 -6.18 -2.67 8.19
N VAL A 9 -6.00 -1.49 7.59
CA VAL A 9 -6.96 -0.36 7.64
C VAL A 9 -7.57 -0.03 6.28
N LYS A 10 -7.23 -0.79 5.26
CA LYS A 10 -7.72 -0.56 3.90
C LYS A 10 -8.75 -1.60 3.50
N PRO A 11 -9.86 -1.19 2.83
CA PRO A 11 -10.98 -2.09 2.55
C PRO A 11 -10.57 -3.32 1.72
N TRP A 12 -9.66 -3.18 0.77
CA TRP A 12 -9.16 -4.32 -0.02
C TRP A 12 -8.40 -5.36 0.79
N ASN A 13 -7.68 -4.94 1.84
CA ASN A 13 -6.99 -5.87 2.74
C ASN A 13 -7.95 -6.58 3.69
N GLU A 14 -9.01 -5.89 4.16
CA GLU A 14 -10.05 -6.52 4.95
C GLU A 14 -10.84 -7.56 4.14
N GLU A 15 -11.14 -7.25 2.87
CA GLU A 15 -11.79 -8.18 1.96
C GLU A 15 -10.93 -9.42 1.72
N ALA A 16 -9.63 -9.23 1.44
CA ALA A 16 -8.69 -10.31 1.26
C ALA A 16 -8.52 -11.14 2.56
N PHE A 17 -8.47 -10.51 3.73
CA PHE A 17 -8.45 -11.19 5.02
C PHE A 17 -9.63 -12.16 5.17
N ARG A 18 -10.88 -11.69 4.97
CA ARG A 18 -12.08 -12.53 5.11
C ARG A 18 -12.08 -13.70 4.13
N ARG A 19 -11.61 -13.47 2.92
CA ARG A 19 -11.58 -14.48 1.86
C ARG A 19 -10.49 -15.54 2.08
N CYS A 20 -9.29 -15.12 2.49
CA CYS A 20 -8.11 -15.99 2.47
C CYS A 20 -7.87 -16.70 3.79
N THR A 21 -8.15 -16.07 4.95
CA THR A 21 -7.80 -16.65 6.26
C THR A 21 -8.64 -17.87 6.64
N SER A 22 -9.86 -18.01 6.12
CA SER A 22 -10.71 -19.17 6.37
C SER A 22 -10.09 -20.50 5.87
N ALA A 23 -9.18 -20.44 4.91
CA ALA A 23 -8.48 -21.60 4.36
C ALA A 23 -7.07 -21.79 4.94
N LEU A 24 -6.63 -20.91 5.86
CA LEU A 24 -5.31 -20.99 6.48
C LEU A 24 -5.39 -21.63 7.87
N PRO A 25 -4.33 -22.35 8.30
CA PRO A 25 -4.28 -22.92 9.64
C PRO A 25 -4.13 -21.83 10.71
N GLY A 26 -4.62 -22.10 11.93
CA GLY A 26 -4.49 -21.24 13.09
C GLY A 26 -5.69 -20.31 13.32
N ASP A 27 -5.60 -19.51 14.36
CA ASP A 27 -6.62 -18.54 14.74
C ASP A 27 -6.19 -17.14 14.28
N TRP A 28 -7.06 -16.48 13.52
CA TRP A 28 -6.76 -15.22 12.84
C TRP A 28 -7.49 -14.05 13.46
N HIS A 29 -6.76 -12.99 13.83
CA HIS A 29 -7.28 -11.75 14.42
C HIS A 29 -7.02 -10.58 13.47
N LEU A 30 -8.06 -9.77 13.20
CA LEU A 30 -7.94 -8.57 12.38
C LEU A 30 -8.00 -7.33 13.25
N PHE A 31 -6.95 -6.50 13.20
CA PHE A 31 -6.88 -5.17 13.83
C PHE A 31 -7.08 -4.11 12.74
N ARG A 32 -8.11 -3.27 12.90
CA ARG A 32 -8.54 -2.29 11.88
C ARG A 32 -8.17 -0.85 12.22
N GLU A 33 -7.83 -0.60 13.47
CA GLU A 33 -7.56 0.74 13.97
C GLU A 33 -6.23 0.80 14.69
N GLN A 34 -5.61 1.98 14.70
CA GLN A 34 -4.34 2.20 15.41
C GLN A 34 -4.46 1.86 16.90
N SER A 35 -5.59 2.21 17.52
CA SER A 35 -5.90 1.94 18.93
C SER A 35 -5.96 0.45 19.29
N GLU A 36 -6.21 -0.41 18.32
CA GLU A 36 -6.23 -1.85 18.51
C GLU A 36 -4.82 -2.46 18.60
N LEU A 37 -3.82 -1.78 18.01
CA LEU A 37 -2.43 -2.23 18.03
C LEU A 37 -1.75 -1.80 19.34
N SER A 38 -2.00 -2.54 20.42
CA SER A 38 -1.36 -2.32 21.71
C SER A 38 -0.61 -3.55 22.17
N LEU A 39 0.43 -3.33 22.98
CA LEU A 39 1.25 -4.41 23.56
C LEU A 39 0.38 -5.35 24.42
N GLU A 40 -0.56 -4.80 25.17
CA GLU A 40 -1.50 -5.54 26.00
C GLU A 40 -2.36 -6.51 25.18
N ARG A 41 -2.98 -6.01 24.10
CA ARG A 41 -3.80 -6.86 23.21
C ARG A 41 -2.97 -7.92 22.49
N LEU A 42 -1.79 -7.56 22.03
CA LEU A 42 -0.89 -8.53 21.37
C LEU A 42 -0.45 -9.62 22.35
N ARG A 43 -0.14 -9.28 23.61
CA ARG A 43 0.18 -10.28 24.63
C ARG A 43 -1.00 -11.20 24.95
N ALA A 44 -2.22 -10.66 24.99
CA ALA A 44 -3.43 -11.45 25.19
C ALA A 44 -3.68 -12.44 24.03
N VAL A 45 -3.43 -12.04 22.78
CA VAL A 45 -3.53 -12.91 21.60
C VAL A 45 -2.35 -13.86 21.50
N ASN A 46 -1.15 -13.42 21.91
CA ASN A 46 0.13 -14.15 21.79
C ASN A 46 0.40 -14.69 20.36
N PRO A 47 0.44 -13.81 19.33
CA PRO A 47 0.56 -14.23 17.95
C PRO A 47 1.98 -14.69 17.60
N ARG A 48 2.11 -15.70 16.74
CA ARG A 48 3.39 -16.12 16.17
C ARG A 48 3.93 -15.07 15.18
N PHE A 49 3.03 -14.42 14.43
CA PHE A 49 3.34 -13.31 13.53
C PHE A 49 2.27 -12.22 13.63
N VAL A 50 2.71 -10.97 13.46
CA VAL A 50 1.85 -9.81 13.24
C VAL A 50 2.13 -9.28 11.82
N PHE A 51 1.16 -9.39 10.91
CA PHE A 51 1.26 -8.99 9.52
C PHE A 51 0.67 -7.60 9.31
N PHE A 52 1.36 -6.76 8.55
CA PHE A 52 0.99 -5.37 8.28
C PHE A 52 0.83 -5.12 6.78
N PRO A 53 -0.26 -5.56 6.14
CA PRO A 53 -0.57 -5.18 4.78
C PRO A 53 -1.08 -3.73 4.75
N HIS A 54 -0.32 -2.82 4.15
CA HIS A 54 -0.71 -1.41 3.95
C HIS A 54 -1.08 -0.68 5.26
N TRP A 55 -0.26 -0.82 6.28
CA TRP A 55 -0.41 -0.10 7.54
C TRP A 55 0.09 1.35 7.40
N SER A 56 -0.59 2.31 8.04
CA SER A 56 -0.36 3.75 7.83
C SER A 56 0.39 4.43 8.98
N TRP A 57 0.59 3.76 10.10
CA TRP A 57 1.21 4.33 11.30
C TRP A 57 2.51 3.63 11.65
N ARG A 58 3.36 4.35 12.40
CA ARG A 58 4.57 3.73 12.97
C ARG A 58 4.16 2.67 13.99
N VAL A 59 4.78 1.51 13.94
CA VAL A 59 4.62 0.47 14.95
C VAL A 59 5.60 0.77 16.09
N PRO A 60 5.13 0.79 17.36
CA PRO A 60 5.98 1.04 18.51
C PRO A 60 7.14 0.05 18.63
N GLN A 61 8.30 0.53 19.08
CA GLN A 61 9.52 -0.28 19.19
C GLN A 61 9.36 -1.46 20.19
N GLU A 62 8.58 -1.26 21.24
CA GLU A 62 8.26 -2.34 22.20
C GLU A 62 7.53 -3.51 21.53
N ILE A 63 6.66 -3.24 20.53
CA ILE A 63 6.00 -4.29 19.76
C ILE A 63 6.99 -5.00 18.84
N LEU A 64 7.84 -4.24 18.15
CA LEU A 64 8.87 -4.82 17.26
C LEU A 64 9.90 -5.67 17.99
N SER A 65 10.18 -5.37 19.26
CA SER A 65 11.12 -6.14 20.06
C SER A 65 10.54 -7.42 20.66
N GLU A 66 9.22 -7.48 20.86
CA GLU A 66 8.56 -8.63 21.48
C GLU A 66 7.91 -9.57 20.47
N PHE A 67 7.45 -9.05 19.33
CA PHE A 67 6.71 -9.82 18.33
C PHE A 67 7.39 -9.83 16.96
N GLU A 68 7.24 -10.93 16.24
CA GLU A 68 7.68 -11.06 14.86
C GLU A 68 6.71 -10.29 13.95
N CYS A 69 7.08 -9.06 13.57
CA CYS A 69 6.29 -8.15 12.76
C CYS A 69 6.75 -8.19 11.31
N VAL A 70 5.82 -8.39 10.38
CA VAL A 70 6.09 -8.46 8.94
C VAL A 70 5.26 -7.42 8.20
N CYS A 71 5.90 -6.45 7.54
CA CYS A 71 5.22 -5.53 6.63
C CYS A 71 5.39 -5.93 5.16
N PHE A 72 4.48 -5.41 4.33
CA PHE A 72 4.49 -5.66 2.88
C PHE A 72 4.65 -4.32 2.16
N HIS A 73 5.79 -4.15 1.50
CA HIS A 73 6.13 -2.93 0.79
C HIS A 73 6.08 -3.15 -0.73
N MET A 74 5.44 -2.21 -1.47
CA MET A 74 5.18 -2.35 -2.91
C MET A 74 6.35 -1.90 -3.78
N THR A 75 7.58 -2.23 -3.39
CA THR A 75 8.78 -1.98 -4.20
C THR A 75 9.77 -3.12 -4.08
N ASP A 76 10.70 -3.17 -5.02
CA ASP A 76 11.84 -4.09 -4.97
C ASP A 76 12.96 -3.50 -4.09
N VAL A 77 12.76 -3.57 -2.76
CA VAL A 77 13.74 -3.00 -1.82
C VAL A 77 15.14 -3.58 -2.04
N PRO A 78 16.21 -2.77 -1.88
CA PRO A 78 16.27 -1.44 -1.26
C PRO A 78 15.81 -0.27 -2.14
N PHE A 79 15.40 -0.50 -3.39
CA PHE A 79 14.81 0.52 -4.23
C PHE A 79 13.40 0.89 -3.74
N GLY A 80 13.16 2.19 -3.53
CA GLY A 80 11.83 2.72 -3.22
C GLY A 80 11.37 2.51 -1.77
N ARG A 81 12.28 2.44 -0.78
CA ARG A 81 11.90 2.56 0.63
C ARG A 81 11.17 3.87 0.89
N GLY A 82 10.23 3.90 1.81
CA GLY A 82 9.55 5.13 2.24
C GLY A 82 8.13 5.28 1.72
N GLY A 83 7.68 6.53 1.52
CA GLY A 83 6.27 6.84 1.33
C GLY A 83 5.76 6.77 -0.09
N SER A 84 4.44 6.54 -0.22
CA SER A 84 3.70 6.55 -1.49
C SER A 84 4.33 5.71 -2.60
N PRO A 85 4.67 4.42 -2.35
CA PRO A 85 5.41 3.60 -3.30
C PRO A 85 4.71 3.48 -4.65
N LEU A 86 3.41 3.20 -4.69
CA LEU A 86 2.66 3.05 -5.93
C LEU A 86 2.74 4.30 -6.80
N GLN A 87 2.46 5.47 -6.23
CA GLN A 87 2.44 6.73 -6.96
C GLN A 87 3.84 7.08 -7.48
N ASN A 88 4.85 6.88 -6.64
CA ASN A 88 6.24 7.12 -7.04
C ASN A 88 6.71 6.19 -8.17
N LEU A 89 6.27 4.94 -8.21
CA LEU A 89 6.58 3.99 -9.28
C LEU A 89 5.89 4.39 -10.60
N ILE A 90 4.58 4.68 -10.55
CA ILE A 90 3.81 5.07 -11.74
C ILE A 90 4.39 6.36 -12.35
N LEU A 91 4.70 7.37 -11.54
CA LEU A 91 5.32 8.62 -12.02
C LEU A 91 6.72 8.42 -12.65
N ARG A 92 7.38 7.29 -12.38
CA ARG A 92 8.65 6.89 -13.00
C ARG A 92 8.46 6.04 -14.25
N GLY A 93 7.22 5.81 -14.66
CA GLY A 93 6.92 4.98 -15.83
C GLY A 93 7.12 3.48 -15.59
N CYS A 94 7.13 3.03 -14.33
CA CYS A 94 7.23 1.61 -14.04
C CYS A 94 5.91 0.90 -14.38
N GLU A 95 5.97 -0.18 -15.15
CA GLU A 95 4.81 -1.01 -15.51
C GLU A 95 4.59 -2.17 -14.53
N SER A 96 5.62 -2.52 -13.78
CA SER A 96 5.61 -3.58 -12.78
C SER A 96 6.54 -3.27 -11.63
N THR A 97 6.37 -4.00 -10.52
CA THR A 97 7.22 -3.91 -9.34
C THR A 97 7.27 -5.26 -8.63
N GLN A 98 7.92 -5.29 -7.45
CA GLN A 98 7.82 -6.39 -6.50
C GLN A 98 7.01 -5.96 -5.28
N VAL A 99 6.28 -6.89 -4.67
CA VAL A 99 5.87 -6.77 -3.27
C VAL A 99 6.93 -7.48 -2.44
N SER A 100 7.54 -6.75 -1.51
CA SER A 100 8.56 -7.27 -0.60
C SER A 100 7.96 -7.47 0.79
N ALA A 101 8.00 -8.70 1.32
CA ALA A 101 7.66 -9.01 2.70
C ALA A 101 8.90 -8.81 3.57
N LEU A 102 8.84 -7.87 4.52
CA LEU A 102 9.98 -7.45 5.32
C LEU A 102 9.74 -7.75 6.80
N ARG A 103 10.72 -8.29 7.49
CA ARG A 103 10.76 -8.19 8.95
C ARG A 103 10.87 -6.71 9.33
N MET A 104 9.96 -6.23 10.15
CA MET A 104 9.98 -4.84 10.57
C MET A 104 11.12 -4.57 11.54
N VAL A 105 11.79 -3.45 11.33
CA VAL A 105 12.85 -2.87 12.21
C VAL A 105 12.54 -1.40 12.43
N ASP A 106 13.29 -0.71 13.28
CA ASP A 106 13.04 0.71 13.59
C ASP A 106 13.20 1.63 12.36
N GLU A 107 14.17 1.33 11.48
CA GLU A 107 14.36 2.04 10.23
C GLU A 107 13.32 1.59 9.19
N MET A 108 12.62 2.58 8.60
CA MET A 108 11.51 2.34 7.66
C MET A 108 11.96 1.53 6.45
N ASP A 109 11.26 0.43 6.19
CA ASP A 109 11.44 -0.48 5.04
C ASP A 109 12.87 -1.02 4.87
N ALA A 110 13.71 -0.96 5.91
CA ALA A 110 15.11 -1.39 5.89
C ALA A 110 15.33 -2.82 6.39
N GLY A 111 14.32 -3.46 6.94
CA GLY A 111 14.44 -4.79 7.51
C GLY A 111 14.76 -5.88 6.48
N PRO A 112 15.21 -7.05 6.95
CA PRO A 112 15.51 -8.18 6.07
C PRO A 112 14.25 -8.72 5.41
N VAL A 113 14.43 -9.29 4.21
CA VAL A 113 13.38 -9.73 3.28
C VAL A 113 13.08 -11.21 3.49
N TYR A 114 11.81 -11.55 3.73
CA TYR A 114 11.35 -12.94 3.71
C TYR A 114 11.14 -13.45 2.29
N LEU A 115 10.38 -12.70 1.51
CA LEU A 115 9.95 -13.05 0.15
C LEU A 115 9.79 -11.80 -0.70
N LYS A 116 9.89 -11.97 -2.03
CA LYS A 116 9.47 -10.98 -3.03
C LYS A 116 8.55 -11.64 -4.05
N ARG A 117 7.52 -10.93 -4.52
CA ARG A 117 6.59 -11.40 -5.54
C ARG A 117 6.28 -10.29 -6.53
N PRO A 118 6.22 -10.60 -7.84
CA PRO A 118 5.94 -9.61 -8.87
C PRO A 118 4.51 -9.05 -8.73
N LEU A 119 4.38 -7.77 -9.08
CA LEU A 119 3.10 -7.05 -9.10
C LEU A 119 3.02 -6.17 -10.35
N SER A 120 2.01 -6.38 -11.20
CA SER A 120 1.70 -5.47 -12.31
C SER A 120 1.10 -4.16 -11.79
N LEU A 121 1.54 -3.04 -12.37
CA LEU A 121 1.03 -1.69 -12.09
C LEU A 121 0.02 -1.21 -13.14
N GLU A 122 -0.56 -2.11 -13.91
CA GLU A 122 -1.62 -1.85 -14.87
C GLU A 122 -2.94 -1.53 -14.16
N GLY A 123 -3.70 -0.58 -14.71
CA GLY A 123 -5.01 -0.17 -14.22
C GLY A 123 -4.93 0.95 -13.17
N ARG A 124 -6.05 1.16 -12.48
CA ARG A 124 -6.20 2.20 -11.45
C ARG A 124 -5.57 1.75 -10.12
N ALA A 125 -5.26 2.71 -9.26
CA ALA A 125 -4.70 2.43 -7.94
C ALA A 125 -5.54 1.40 -7.15
N VAL A 126 -6.87 1.48 -7.21
CA VAL A 126 -7.74 0.52 -6.51
C VAL A 126 -7.57 -0.91 -7.02
N ASP A 127 -7.40 -1.09 -8.34
CA ASP A 127 -7.24 -2.41 -8.97
C ASP A 127 -5.85 -3.00 -8.61
N ILE A 128 -4.82 -2.14 -8.62
CA ILE A 128 -3.46 -2.51 -8.22
C ILE A 128 -3.42 -2.89 -6.72
N PHE A 129 -4.06 -2.13 -5.84
CA PHE A 129 -4.12 -2.45 -4.41
C PHE A 129 -4.86 -3.75 -4.11
N ARG A 130 -5.95 -4.06 -4.83
CA ARG A 130 -6.65 -5.34 -4.71
C ARG A 130 -5.75 -6.50 -5.14
N ARG A 131 -5.10 -6.38 -6.29
CA ARG A 131 -4.13 -7.36 -6.79
C ARG A 131 -2.95 -7.55 -5.81
N SER A 132 -2.45 -6.43 -5.25
CA SER A 132 -1.42 -6.47 -4.20
C SER A 132 -1.90 -7.21 -2.94
N ALA A 133 -3.14 -7.01 -2.53
CA ALA A 133 -3.69 -7.72 -1.37
C ALA A 133 -3.74 -9.24 -1.61
N ASP A 134 -4.09 -9.70 -2.81
CA ASP A 134 -4.08 -11.11 -3.16
C ASP A 134 -2.66 -11.69 -3.07
N VAL A 135 -1.68 -11.01 -3.68
CA VAL A 135 -0.26 -11.38 -3.60
C VAL A 135 0.22 -11.44 -2.15
N ILE A 136 -0.12 -10.44 -1.33
CA ILE A 136 0.25 -10.39 0.09
C ILE A 136 -0.28 -11.61 0.85
N PHE A 137 -1.54 -12.00 0.66
CA PHE A 137 -2.10 -13.16 1.38
C PHE A 137 -1.54 -14.50 0.89
N GLU A 138 -1.08 -14.60 -0.37
CA GLU A 138 -0.28 -15.74 -0.83
C GLU A 138 1.09 -15.77 -0.15
N MET A 139 1.76 -14.62 -0.01
CA MET A 139 3.03 -14.51 0.71
C MET A 139 2.87 -14.83 2.21
N ILE A 140 1.79 -14.39 2.86
CA ILE A 140 1.46 -14.76 4.24
C ILE A 140 1.34 -16.27 4.37
N ARG A 141 0.61 -16.93 3.47
CA ARG A 141 0.49 -18.40 3.46
C ARG A 141 1.86 -19.07 3.39
N GLU A 142 2.71 -18.62 2.49
CA GLU A 142 4.05 -19.19 2.31
C GLU A 142 4.93 -18.96 3.56
N ILE A 143 4.89 -17.76 4.15
CA ILE A 143 5.64 -17.44 5.36
C ILE A 143 5.24 -18.33 6.54
N ILE A 144 3.95 -18.55 6.77
CA ILE A 144 3.49 -19.37 7.91
C ILE A 144 3.78 -20.87 7.69
N GLN A 145 3.79 -21.34 6.44
CA GLN A 145 4.05 -22.75 6.11
C GLN A 145 5.55 -23.09 6.07
N ALA A 146 6.32 -22.27 5.36
CA ALA A 146 7.76 -22.53 5.13
C ALA A 146 8.67 -21.91 6.19
N GLN A 147 8.20 -20.87 6.89
CA GLN A 147 8.98 -20.10 7.88
C GLN A 147 10.39 -19.74 7.36
N PRO A 148 10.51 -19.11 6.18
CA PRO A 148 11.82 -18.81 5.62
C PRO A 148 12.61 -17.86 6.54
N ALA A 149 13.91 -18.03 6.63
CA ALA A 149 14.78 -17.07 7.29
C ALA A 149 14.85 -15.79 6.43
N PRO A 150 14.60 -14.58 7.01
CA PRO A 150 14.71 -13.36 6.27
C PRO A 150 16.17 -13.00 5.98
N VAL A 151 16.44 -12.48 4.77
CA VAL A 151 17.78 -12.15 4.27
C VAL A 151 17.93 -10.63 4.18
N SER A 152 19.11 -10.12 4.58
CA SER A 152 19.41 -8.68 4.51
C SER A 152 19.26 -8.15 3.09
N GLN A 153 18.82 -6.90 2.97
CA GLN A 153 18.76 -6.21 1.68
C GLN A 153 20.19 -5.92 1.19
N GLU A 154 20.40 -6.03 -0.11
CA GLU A 154 21.68 -5.74 -0.77
C GLU A 154 21.51 -4.57 -1.73
N GLY A 155 22.54 -3.71 -1.86
CA GLY A 155 22.59 -2.54 -2.74
C GLY A 155 22.26 -1.23 -2.02
N ASP A 156 22.40 -0.12 -2.76
CA ASP A 156 22.16 1.22 -2.23
C ASP A 156 20.65 1.55 -2.16
N PRO A 157 20.16 2.07 -1.03
CA PRO A 157 18.75 2.38 -0.89
C PRO A 157 18.36 3.63 -1.68
N VAL A 158 17.23 3.54 -2.38
CA VAL A 158 16.56 4.70 -2.99
C VAL A 158 15.33 5.03 -2.13
N ILE A 159 15.26 6.27 -1.64
CA ILE A 159 14.19 6.69 -0.74
C ILE A 159 13.10 7.44 -1.51
N PHE A 160 11.86 6.99 -1.38
CA PHE A 160 10.69 7.68 -1.90
C PHE A 160 10.11 8.64 -0.86
N LYS A 161 9.83 9.87 -1.30
CA LYS A 161 9.11 10.84 -0.47
C LYS A 161 7.63 10.47 -0.42
N ARG A 162 7.03 10.64 0.77
CA ARG A 162 5.59 10.58 0.93
C ARG A 162 4.95 11.77 0.22
N ARG A 163 4.00 11.52 -0.66
CA ARG A 163 3.24 12.56 -1.36
C ARG A 163 2.23 13.21 -0.42
N SER A 164 2.03 14.50 -0.62
CA SER A 164 0.95 15.25 0.03
C SER A 164 -0.32 15.26 -0.85
N PRO A 165 -1.50 15.55 -0.27
CA PRO A 165 -2.74 15.67 -1.05
C PRO A 165 -2.68 16.72 -2.17
N GLU A 166 -1.94 17.81 -1.98
CA GLU A 166 -1.77 18.91 -2.95
C GLU A 166 -1.05 18.44 -4.22
N GLU A 167 -0.15 17.47 -4.10
CA GLU A 167 0.56 16.86 -5.23
C GLU A 167 -0.37 16.04 -6.15
N SER A 168 -1.65 15.89 -5.79
CA SER A 168 -2.68 15.32 -6.67
C SER A 168 -3.29 16.36 -7.63
N GLU A 169 -2.88 17.63 -7.58
CA GLU A 169 -3.26 18.62 -8.60
C GLU A 169 -2.67 18.22 -9.95
N LEU A 170 -3.50 18.24 -11.00
CA LEU A 170 -3.08 17.82 -12.33
C LEU A 170 -2.00 18.74 -12.91
N PRO A 171 -1.01 18.21 -13.62
CA PRO A 171 0.00 19.02 -14.31
C PRO A 171 -0.69 19.86 -15.40
N ARG A 172 -0.21 21.10 -15.58
CA ARG A 172 -0.73 22.03 -16.58
C ARG A 172 -0.30 21.74 -18.00
N SER A 173 0.69 20.87 -18.17
CA SER A 173 1.25 20.46 -19.48
C SER A 173 1.91 19.09 -19.34
N GLY A 174 2.09 18.40 -20.46
CA GLY A 174 2.73 17.09 -20.52
C GLY A 174 2.13 16.21 -21.59
N LEU A 175 2.54 14.95 -21.60
CA LEU A 175 1.96 13.93 -22.48
C LEU A 175 0.66 13.39 -21.90
N GLU A 176 -0.20 12.87 -22.77
CA GLU A 176 -1.47 12.23 -22.38
C GLU A 176 -1.24 11.05 -21.42
N GLN A 177 -0.19 10.27 -21.64
CA GLN A 177 0.21 9.21 -20.73
C GLN A 177 0.48 9.73 -19.31
N ALA A 178 1.19 10.85 -19.18
CA ALA A 178 1.48 11.43 -17.87
C ALA A 178 0.22 11.94 -17.17
N LEU A 179 -0.74 12.48 -17.92
CA LEU A 179 -2.03 12.89 -17.40
C LEU A 179 -2.86 11.68 -16.92
N TYR A 180 -2.94 10.63 -17.74
CA TYR A 180 -3.57 9.36 -17.39
C TYR A 180 -2.95 8.77 -16.12
N ASP A 181 -1.63 8.67 -16.07
CA ASP A 181 -0.90 8.13 -14.91
C ASP A 181 -1.16 8.94 -13.64
N HIS A 182 -1.24 10.26 -13.77
CA HIS A 182 -1.51 11.14 -12.63
C HIS A 182 -2.91 10.92 -12.05
N ILE A 183 -3.91 10.66 -12.89
CA ILE A 183 -5.28 10.38 -12.44
C ILE A 183 -5.36 8.96 -11.85
N ARG A 184 -4.91 7.93 -12.59
CA ARG A 184 -5.07 6.53 -12.18
C ARG A 184 -4.30 6.16 -10.90
N MET A 185 -3.15 6.80 -10.64
CA MET A 185 -2.30 6.46 -9.49
C MET A 185 -2.89 6.83 -8.13
N VAL A 186 -3.89 7.71 -8.09
CA VAL A 186 -4.60 8.14 -6.87
C VAL A 186 -6.07 7.73 -6.86
N ASP A 187 -6.55 7.03 -7.89
CA ASP A 187 -7.92 6.58 -8.02
C ASP A 187 -8.16 5.31 -7.18
N ALA A 188 -8.27 5.52 -5.87
CA ALA A 188 -8.64 4.49 -4.91
C ALA A 188 -9.39 5.09 -3.71
N PRO A 189 -10.29 4.35 -3.06
CA PRO A 189 -10.93 4.77 -1.82
C PRO A 189 -9.88 5.19 -0.77
N THR A 190 -10.16 6.25 -0.02
CA THR A 190 -9.29 6.83 1.01
C THR A 190 -8.05 7.58 0.50
N TYR A 191 -7.90 7.75 -0.81
CA TYR A 191 -6.89 8.61 -1.42
C TYR A 191 -7.53 9.92 -1.92
N PRO A 192 -6.80 11.05 -1.88
CA PRO A 192 -7.24 12.28 -2.53
C PRO A 192 -7.18 12.08 -4.04
N LEU A 193 -8.33 12.26 -4.72
CA LEU A 193 -8.41 12.16 -6.17
C LEU A 193 -7.55 13.24 -6.85
N ALA A 194 -7.12 12.97 -8.08
CA ALA A 194 -6.52 13.97 -8.95
C ALA A 194 -7.50 15.11 -9.19
N PHE A 195 -7.04 16.35 -9.23
CA PHE A 195 -7.91 17.53 -9.32
C PHE A 195 -7.28 18.71 -10.05
N ILE A 196 -8.13 19.66 -10.43
CA ILE A 196 -7.76 21.04 -10.74
C ILE A 196 -8.62 21.99 -9.92
N ASN A 197 -8.08 23.17 -9.60
CA ASN A 197 -8.83 24.26 -9.04
C ASN A 197 -9.17 25.27 -10.16
N TRP A 198 -10.46 25.61 -10.29
CA TRP A 198 -10.95 26.58 -11.26
C TRP A 198 -11.89 27.59 -10.57
N GLY A 199 -11.37 28.75 -10.24
CA GLY A 199 -12.09 29.72 -9.42
C GLY A 199 -12.50 29.09 -8.06
N ASP A 200 -13.79 29.19 -7.75
CA ASP A 200 -14.35 28.63 -6.51
C ASP A 200 -14.62 27.10 -6.59
N TRP A 201 -14.26 26.47 -7.68
CA TRP A 201 -14.54 25.07 -7.93
C TRP A 201 -13.30 24.19 -7.80
N ARG A 202 -13.47 23.03 -7.22
CA ARG A 202 -12.55 21.89 -7.30
C ARG A 202 -13.16 20.85 -8.21
N ILE A 203 -12.46 20.52 -9.28
CA ILE A 203 -12.83 19.53 -10.28
C ILE A 203 -11.98 18.31 -10.05
N GLU A 204 -12.59 17.21 -9.62
CA GLU A 204 -11.92 15.94 -9.29
C GLU A 204 -12.11 14.94 -10.42
N PHE A 205 -11.06 14.15 -10.70
CA PHE A 205 -10.98 13.20 -11.80
C PHE A 205 -10.79 11.79 -11.26
N SER A 206 -11.54 10.83 -11.82
CA SER A 206 -11.45 9.40 -11.51
C SER A 206 -11.78 8.58 -12.75
N GLU A 207 -11.58 7.26 -12.69
CA GLU A 207 -11.94 6.31 -13.76
C GLU A 207 -11.34 6.73 -15.11
N ALA A 208 -10.05 7.11 -15.11
CA ALA A 208 -9.36 7.50 -16.31
C ALA A 208 -9.12 6.30 -17.24
N GLU A 209 -9.31 6.54 -18.53
CA GLU A 209 -8.97 5.64 -19.63
C GLU A 209 -8.10 6.39 -20.64
N LEU A 210 -7.09 5.73 -21.18
CA LEU A 210 -6.24 6.25 -22.23
C LEU A 210 -6.52 5.51 -23.54
N ASP A 211 -6.90 6.25 -24.57
CA ASP A 211 -7.13 5.75 -25.92
C ASP A 211 -6.16 6.48 -26.87
N GLU A 212 -5.51 5.74 -27.76
CA GLU A 212 -4.50 6.31 -28.68
C GLU A 212 -5.08 7.34 -29.66
N VAL A 213 -6.38 7.30 -29.92
CA VAL A 213 -7.04 8.20 -30.90
C VAL A 213 -7.83 9.30 -30.20
N LYS A 214 -8.48 8.97 -29.07
CA LYS A 214 -9.40 9.88 -28.36
C LYS A 214 -8.71 10.64 -27.21
N GLY A 215 -7.49 10.24 -26.84
CA GLY A 215 -6.77 10.80 -25.72
C GLY A 215 -7.26 10.25 -24.38
N VAL A 216 -7.17 11.06 -23.32
CA VAL A 216 -7.57 10.69 -21.95
C VAL A 216 -9.02 11.06 -21.70
N SER A 217 -9.84 10.08 -21.35
CA SER A 217 -11.19 10.27 -20.83
C SER A 217 -11.25 9.96 -19.35
N SER A 218 -12.14 10.61 -18.59
CA SER A 218 -12.30 10.36 -17.16
C SER A 218 -13.67 10.78 -16.66
N ARG A 219 -14.10 10.23 -15.54
CA ARG A 219 -15.23 10.73 -14.76
C ARG A 219 -14.83 12.01 -14.02
N VAL A 220 -15.72 13.00 -14.02
CA VAL A 220 -15.52 14.30 -13.38
C VAL A 220 -16.54 14.51 -12.27
N THR A 221 -16.08 14.96 -11.09
CA THR A 221 -16.92 15.46 -10.00
C THR A 221 -16.54 16.89 -9.66
N ILE A 222 -17.51 17.80 -9.67
CA ILE A 222 -17.31 19.23 -9.40
C ILE A 222 -17.86 19.56 -8.02
N ARG A 223 -17.05 20.17 -7.17
CA ARG A 223 -17.43 20.60 -5.82
C ARG A 223 -17.00 22.05 -5.59
N LYS A 224 -17.74 22.77 -4.73
CA LYS A 224 -17.29 24.05 -4.25
C LYS A 224 -16.04 23.84 -3.35
N ARG A 225 -15.01 24.63 -3.54
CA ARG A 225 -13.83 24.59 -2.66
C ARG A 225 -14.29 24.94 -1.23
N LYS A 226 -13.82 24.15 -0.26
CA LYS A 226 -13.92 24.56 1.14
C LYS A 226 -13.01 25.78 1.28
N GLY A 227 -13.56 26.89 1.76
CA GLY A 227 -12.73 28.08 2.09
C GLY A 227 -11.63 27.64 3.05
N GLU A 228 -10.43 28.18 2.87
CA GLU A 228 -9.41 28.16 3.90
C GLU A 228 -9.98 29.03 5.04
N GLU A 229 -10.45 28.40 6.13
CA GLU A 229 -10.76 29.07 7.39
C GLU A 229 -9.47 29.25 8.19
#